data_585a7586df69c4a4abf3f8518e4112bf
#
_entry.id   585a7586df69c4a4abf3f8518e4112bf
#
_cell.length_a   1.000
_cell.length_b   1.000
_cell.length_c   1.000
_cell.angle_alpha   90.00
_cell.angle_beta   90.00
_cell.angle_gamma   90.00
#
_symmetry.space_group_name_H-M   'P 1'
#
loop_
_entity.id
_entity.type
_entity.pdbx_description
1 polymer ?
#
loop_
_entity_poly.entity_id
_entity_poly.type
_entity_poly.pdbx_seq_one_letter_code
_entity_poly.pdbx_strand_id
1 'polypeptide(L)'
;MEKVRLPYFDNIEVKLDQETDISIPGAANALNTFLALTPNDRLSDAAHIYAYYRDIHLAVGGEEWMDAEMGVPEAPSDLWKSVFPTDLMVIQELVDDGHWYVGVMADCAWEKEHGLWMVWKDGRHLCKVGEYDGHASNASAYADDSLRNIVYKALDKEFTTYFQERE
;
A
#
# COMPACT_ATOMS: atom_id res chain seq x y z
N MET A 1 -2.52 21.34 10.73
CA MET A 1 -2.58 19.98 10.14
C MET A 1 -1.27 19.27 10.42
N GLU A 2 -1.34 18.14 11.08
CA GLU A 2 -0.15 17.39 11.44
C GLU A 2 0.42 16.69 10.21
N LYS A 3 1.77 16.71 10.10
CA LYS A 3 2.49 16.04 9.04
C LYS A 3 3.50 15.08 9.64
N VAL A 4 3.82 14.04 8.90
CA VAL A 4 4.78 13.02 9.31
C VAL A 4 5.71 12.70 8.15
N ARG A 5 6.98 12.43 8.47
CA ARG A 5 7.96 11.99 7.48
C ARG A 5 8.03 10.47 7.45
N LEU A 6 8.06 9.93 6.25
CA LEU A 6 8.05 8.49 6.02
C LEU A 6 9.42 8.01 5.53
N PRO A 7 10.27 7.46 6.42
CA PRO A 7 11.57 6.92 5.97
C PRO A 7 11.45 5.85 4.89
N TYR A 8 10.41 5.04 4.93
CA TYR A 8 10.11 4.06 3.90
C TYR A 8 10.04 4.69 2.49
N PHE A 9 9.58 5.92 2.39
CA PHE A 9 9.46 6.69 1.16
C PHE A 9 10.48 7.83 1.09
N ASP A 10 11.73 7.57 1.43
CA ASP A 10 12.83 8.54 1.34
C ASP A 10 12.59 9.83 2.14
N ASN A 11 11.91 9.71 3.30
CA ASN A 11 11.58 10.82 4.19
C ASN A 11 10.62 11.85 3.59
N ILE A 12 9.80 11.46 2.63
CA ILE A 12 8.76 12.35 2.13
C ILE A 12 7.80 12.70 3.27
N GLU A 13 7.30 13.94 3.25
CA GLU A 13 6.37 14.42 4.24
C GLU A 13 4.94 14.27 3.73
N VAL A 14 4.08 13.66 4.54
CA VAL A 14 2.66 13.44 4.21
C VAL A 14 1.78 13.95 5.34
N LYS A 15 0.48 14.09 5.06
CA LYS A 15 -0.52 14.41 6.09
C LYS A 15 -0.75 13.21 6.97
N LEU A 16 -0.82 13.42 8.27
CA LEU A 16 -1.31 12.42 9.22
C LEU A 16 -2.82 12.64 9.41
N ASP A 17 -3.61 11.64 9.04
CA ASP A 17 -5.04 11.65 9.29
C ASP A 17 -5.29 11.48 10.78
N GLN A 18 -6.10 12.36 11.36
CA GLN A 18 -6.33 12.41 12.79
C GLN A 18 -7.67 11.80 13.23
N GLU A 19 -8.34 11.08 12.35
CA GLU A 19 -9.56 10.36 12.73
C GLU A 19 -9.28 9.29 13.79
N THR A 20 -8.08 8.71 13.76
CA THR A 20 -7.66 7.75 14.77
C THR A 20 -6.87 8.45 15.86
N ASP A 21 -7.20 8.11 17.12
CA ASP A 21 -6.43 8.58 18.27
C ASP A 21 -5.11 7.78 18.38
N ILE A 22 -4.03 8.39 17.91
CA ILE A 22 -2.71 7.76 17.95
C ILE A 22 -2.09 7.72 19.35
N SER A 23 -2.76 8.25 20.38
CA SER A 23 -2.34 8.07 21.77
C SER A 23 -2.68 6.68 22.30
N ILE A 24 -3.59 5.95 21.63
CA ILE A 24 -3.89 4.55 21.98
C ILE A 24 -2.62 3.72 21.76
N PRO A 25 -2.18 2.94 22.78
CA PRO A 25 -0.88 2.24 22.71
C PRO A 25 -0.70 1.36 21.48
N GLY A 26 -1.72 0.62 21.07
CA GLY A 26 -1.65 -0.23 19.88
C GLY A 26 -1.48 0.59 18.59
N ALA A 27 -2.19 1.70 18.46
CA ALA A 27 -2.08 2.61 17.33
C ALA A 27 -0.69 3.25 17.29
N ALA A 28 -0.20 3.73 18.43
CA ALA A 28 1.13 4.33 18.55
C ALA A 28 2.21 3.32 18.17
N ASN A 29 2.11 2.08 18.62
CA ASN A 29 3.08 1.03 18.31
C ASN A 29 3.12 0.73 16.81
N ALA A 30 1.97 0.60 16.16
CA ALA A 30 1.90 0.35 14.73
C ALA A 30 2.53 1.50 13.93
N LEU A 31 2.21 2.73 14.30
CA LEU A 31 2.78 3.91 13.65
C LEU A 31 4.31 3.95 13.83
N ASN A 32 4.80 3.78 15.05
CA ASN A 32 6.23 3.80 15.33
C ASN A 32 6.97 2.67 14.61
N THR A 33 6.37 1.49 14.51
CA THR A 33 6.94 0.37 13.78
C THR A 33 7.06 0.70 12.29
N PHE A 34 6.03 1.30 11.71
CA PHE A 34 6.05 1.71 10.31
C PHE A 34 7.13 2.78 10.06
N LEU A 35 7.23 3.77 10.95
CA LEU A 35 8.23 4.82 10.83
C LEU A 35 9.67 4.33 11.00
N ALA A 36 9.87 3.11 11.50
CA ALA A 36 11.18 2.48 11.58
C ALA A 36 11.56 1.70 10.31
N LEU A 37 10.61 1.48 9.39
CA LEU A 37 10.91 0.87 8.09
C LEU A 37 11.74 1.84 7.24
N THR A 38 12.58 1.28 6.37
CA THR A 38 13.52 2.03 5.54
C THR A 38 13.25 1.79 4.06
N PRO A 39 13.89 2.54 3.14
CA PRO A 39 13.78 2.25 1.72
C PRO A 39 14.22 0.83 1.34
N ASN A 40 15.07 0.20 2.13
CA ASN A 40 15.47 -1.18 1.89
C ASN A 40 14.29 -2.16 2.03
N ASP A 41 13.35 -1.86 2.91
CA ASP A 41 12.14 -2.68 3.08
C ASP A 41 11.25 -2.66 1.84
N ARG A 42 11.31 -1.60 1.03
CA ARG A 42 10.55 -1.51 -0.22
C ARG A 42 10.96 -2.57 -1.24
N LEU A 43 12.17 -3.08 -1.16
CA LEU A 43 12.65 -4.08 -2.11
C LEU A 43 11.80 -5.35 -2.07
N SER A 44 11.45 -5.81 -0.86
CA SER A 44 10.60 -6.98 -0.70
C SER A 44 9.13 -6.70 -1.01
N ASP A 45 8.68 -5.46 -0.82
CA ASP A 45 7.30 -5.06 -1.06
C ASP A 45 7.03 -4.72 -2.54
N ALA A 46 8.06 -4.46 -3.32
CA ALA A 46 7.94 -4.00 -4.70
C ALA A 46 7.17 -4.95 -5.60
N ALA A 47 7.24 -6.26 -5.36
CA ALA A 47 6.54 -7.26 -6.18
C ALA A 47 5.02 -7.05 -6.19
N HIS A 48 4.44 -6.61 -5.06
CA HIS A 48 3.01 -6.36 -4.95
C HIS A 48 2.58 -5.12 -5.75
N ILE A 49 3.39 -4.07 -5.69
CA ILE A 49 3.16 -2.84 -6.45
C ILE A 49 3.32 -3.10 -7.96
N TYR A 50 4.32 -3.88 -8.32
CA TYR A 50 4.57 -4.27 -9.70
C TYR A 50 3.41 -5.09 -10.28
N ALA A 51 2.82 -5.97 -9.46
CA ALA A 51 1.65 -6.74 -9.87
C ALA A 51 0.46 -5.82 -10.18
N TYR A 52 0.22 -4.81 -9.35
CA TYR A 52 -0.83 -3.82 -9.61
C TYR A 52 -0.57 -3.07 -10.92
N TYR A 53 0.64 -2.57 -11.11
CA TYR A 53 1.02 -1.90 -12.36
C TYR A 53 0.77 -2.79 -13.59
N ARG A 54 1.25 -4.04 -13.55
CA ARG A 54 1.12 -4.97 -14.68
C ARG A 54 -0.33 -5.29 -15.00
N ASP A 55 -1.14 -5.49 -13.99
CA ASP A 55 -2.55 -5.81 -14.14
C ASP A 55 -3.30 -4.66 -14.83
N ILE A 56 -3.08 -3.42 -14.38
CA ILE A 56 -3.68 -2.24 -15.00
C ILE A 56 -3.15 -2.02 -16.41
N HIS A 57 -1.84 -2.13 -16.62
CA HIS A 57 -1.23 -1.98 -17.94
C HIS A 57 -1.83 -2.96 -18.95
N LEU A 58 -2.02 -4.21 -18.54
CA LEU A 58 -2.67 -5.23 -19.39
C LEU A 58 -4.16 -4.91 -19.62
N ALA A 59 -4.87 -4.49 -18.57
CA ALA A 59 -6.30 -4.21 -18.64
C ALA A 59 -6.63 -3.05 -19.58
N VAL A 60 -5.75 -2.06 -19.69
CA VAL A 60 -5.92 -0.91 -20.59
C VAL A 60 -5.24 -1.11 -21.96
N GLY A 61 -4.74 -2.31 -22.25
CA GLY A 61 -4.14 -2.64 -23.54
C GLY A 61 -2.70 -2.18 -23.74
N GLY A 62 -1.93 -1.98 -22.65
CA GLY A 62 -0.53 -1.55 -22.75
C GLY A 62 -0.41 -0.12 -23.27
N GLU A 63 -1.13 0.81 -22.70
CA GLU A 63 -1.28 2.18 -23.20
C GLU A 63 0.05 2.90 -23.40
N GLU A 64 0.26 3.42 -24.60
CA GLU A 64 1.46 4.19 -24.96
C GLU A 64 1.69 5.39 -24.07
N TRP A 65 0.62 6.05 -23.59
CA TRP A 65 0.74 7.21 -22.71
C TRP A 65 1.42 6.85 -21.37
N MET A 66 1.09 5.67 -20.83
CA MET A 66 1.66 5.20 -19.57
C MET A 66 3.17 4.95 -19.73
N ASP A 67 3.56 4.27 -20.80
CA ASP A 67 4.96 4.01 -21.10
C ASP A 67 5.73 5.31 -21.37
N ALA A 68 5.11 6.27 -22.05
CA ALA A 68 5.73 7.56 -22.34
C ALA A 68 5.94 8.40 -21.07
N GLU A 69 4.99 8.35 -20.14
CA GLU A 69 5.02 9.18 -18.94
C GLU A 69 5.96 8.62 -17.86
N MET A 70 5.91 7.31 -17.62
CA MET A 70 6.64 6.71 -16.51
C MET A 70 7.79 5.79 -16.94
N GLY A 71 7.92 5.52 -18.22
CA GLY A 71 8.84 4.52 -18.73
C GLY A 71 8.34 3.10 -18.50
N VAL A 72 9.04 2.14 -19.10
CA VAL A 72 8.77 0.72 -18.87
C VAL A 72 9.68 0.24 -17.73
N PRO A 73 9.14 -0.20 -16.59
CA PRO A 73 9.98 -0.67 -15.49
C PRO A 73 10.80 -1.89 -15.91
N GLU A 74 12.10 -1.88 -15.62
CA GLU A 74 12.99 -3.02 -15.86
C GLU A 74 12.95 -4.01 -14.69
N ALA A 75 12.66 -3.50 -13.49
CA ALA A 75 12.55 -4.29 -12.26
C ALA A 75 11.39 -3.76 -11.42
N PRO A 76 10.79 -4.61 -10.54
CA PRO A 76 9.69 -4.17 -9.68
C PRO A 76 10.03 -2.91 -8.86
N SER A 77 11.24 -2.79 -8.34
CA SER A 77 11.67 -1.66 -7.54
C SER A 77 11.69 -0.31 -8.30
N ASP A 78 11.72 -0.33 -9.63
CA ASP A 78 11.68 0.90 -10.42
C ASP A 78 10.35 1.66 -10.27
N LEU A 79 9.29 0.98 -9.84
CA LEU A 79 7.99 1.60 -9.68
C LEU A 79 7.92 2.61 -8.54
N TRP A 80 8.81 2.51 -7.55
CA TRP A 80 8.76 3.44 -6.41
C TRP A 80 8.93 4.91 -6.81
N LYS A 81 9.67 5.18 -7.88
CA LYS A 81 9.81 6.54 -8.42
C LYS A 81 8.52 7.10 -9.03
N SER A 82 7.54 6.25 -9.28
CA SER A 82 6.23 6.62 -9.85
C SER A 82 5.11 6.58 -8.80
N VAL A 83 5.46 6.49 -7.52
CA VAL A 83 4.55 6.48 -6.37
C VAL A 83 4.78 7.75 -5.55
N PHE A 84 3.70 8.50 -5.30
CA PHE A 84 3.75 9.81 -4.65
C PHE A 84 2.83 9.82 -3.43
N PRO A 85 3.33 9.42 -2.23
CA PRO A 85 2.51 9.39 -1.02
C PRO A 85 1.94 10.76 -0.65
N THR A 86 0.69 10.77 -0.18
CA THR A 86 -0.01 12.00 0.19
C THR A 86 -0.50 12.00 1.64
N ASP A 87 -1.00 10.88 2.13
CA ASP A 87 -1.63 10.78 3.44
C ASP A 87 -1.26 9.46 4.12
N LEU A 88 -1.16 9.50 5.44
CA LEU A 88 -1.00 8.32 6.28
C LEU A 88 -2.12 8.27 7.30
N MET A 89 -2.65 7.08 7.53
CA MET A 89 -3.66 6.85 8.57
C MET A 89 -3.38 5.56 9.33
N VAL A 90 -3.77 5.54 10.60
CA VAL A 90 -3.71 4.34 11.43
C VAL A 90 -5.13 3.84 11.62
N ILE A 91 -5.38 2.59 11.27
CA ILE A 91 -6.75 2.04 11.22
C ILE A 91 -6.82 0.68 11.90
N GLN A 92 -8.05 0.30 12.26
CA GLN A 92 -8.39 -1.07 12.66
C GLN A 92 -9.35 -1.67 11.64
N GLU A 93 -9.38 -2.98 11.53
CA GLU A 93 -10.42 -3.64 10.74
C GLU A 93 -11.79 -3.50 11.42
N LEU A 94 -12.85 -3.49 10.62
CA LEU A 94 -14.23 -3.47 11.11
C LEU A 94 -14.54 -4.75 11.90
N VAL A 95 -13.94 -5.87 11.50
CA VAL A 95 -13.98 -7.11 12.28
C VAL A 95 -12.66 -7.14 13.05
N ASP A 96 -12.78 -6.99 14.36
CA ASP A 96 -11.62 -6.90 15.25
C ASP A 96 -10.81 -8.20 15.23
N ASP A 97 -9.60 -8.13 14.69
CA ASP A 97 -8.62 -9.21 14.73
C ASP A 97 -7.52 -8.95 15.77
N GLY A 98 -7.66 -7.87 16.56
CA GLY A 98 -6.70 -7.47 17.56
C GLY A 98 -5.47 -6.76 17.02
N HIS A 99 -5.45 -6.43 15.73
CA HIS A 99 -4.33 -5.76 15.07
C HIS A 99 -4.64 -4.32 14.72
N TRP A 100 -3.60 -3.51 14.71
CA TRP A 100 -3.61 -2.16 14.14
C TRP A 100 -2.88 -2.18 12.80
N TYR A 101 -3.30 -1.29 11.93
CA TYR A 101 -2.78 -1.22 10.57
C TYR A 101 -2.36 0.21 10.25
N VAL A 102 -1.32 0.36 9.44
CA VAL A 102 -0.93 1.66 8.91
C VAL A 102 -1.24 1.66 7.41
N GLY A 103 -2.05 2.62 6.99
CA GLY A 103 -2.39 2.81 5.59
C GLY A 103 -1.75 4.06 5.02
N VAL A 104 -1.22 3.97 3.80
CA VAL A 104 -0.69 5.12 3.07
C VAL A 104 -1.44 5.26 1.75
N MET A 105 -2.02 6.45 1.55
CA MET A 105 -2.57 6.85 0.25
C MET A 105 -1.46 7.48 -0.57
N ALA A 106 -1.43 7.14 -1.84
CA ALA A 106 -0.48 7.74 -2.77
C ALA A 106 -1.15 7.97 -4.12
N ASP A 107 -0.67 8.96 -4.85
CA ASP A 107 -0.88 9.03 -6.28
C ASP A 107 0.11 8.08 -6.96
N CYS A 108 -0.26 7.53 -8.10
CA CYS A 108 0.66 6.72 -8.87
C CYS A 108 0.45 6.96 -10.37
N ALA A 109 1.52 6.78 -11.13
CA ALA A 109 1.51 7.12 -12.55
C ALA A 109 0.64 6.21 -13.42
N TRP A 110 0.37 4.97 -12.97
CA TRP A 110 -0.39 3.99 -13.75
C TRP A 110 -1.90 3.96 -13.47
N GLU A 111 -2.35 4.63 -12.40
CA GLU A 111 -3.78 4.71 -12.08
C GLU A 111 -4.06 6.06 -11.43
N LYS A 112 -4.38 7.06 -12.28
CA LYS A 112 -4.50 8.45 -11.83
C LYS A 112 -5.82 8.77 -11.15
N GLU A 113 -6.88 8.01 -11.44
CA GLU A 113 -8.20 8.29 -10.86
C GLU A 113 -8.33 7.74 -9.45
N HIS A 114 -7.87 6.51 -9.22
CA HIS A 114 -8.09 5.78 -7.98
C HIS A 114 -6.85 5.69 -7.11
N GLY A 115 -5.68 5.99 -7.67
CA GLY A 115 -4.41 6.03 -6.95
C GLY A 115 -3.94 4.68 -6.43
N LEU A 116 -3.19 4.74 -5.34
CA LEU A 116 -2.58 3.58 -4.71
C LEU A 116 -2.87 3.61 -3.20
N TRP A 117 -3.39 2.52 -2.71
CA TRP A 117 -3.63 2.26 -1.29
C TRP A 117 -2.73 1.11 -0.84
N MET A 118 -1.94 1.36 0.19
CA MET A 118 -1.01 0.38 0.75
C MET A 118 -1.25 0.28 2.24
N VAL A 119 -1.36 -0.94 2.75
CA VAL A 119 -1.65 -1.18 4.18
C VAL A 119 -0.63 -2.15 4.75
N TRP A 120 -0.05 -1.79 5.90
CA TRP A 120 0.89 -2.62 6.65
C TRP A 120 0.26 -3.09 7.96
N LYS A 121 0.13 -4.40 8.11
CA LYS A 121 -0.33 -5.03 9.35
C LYS A 121 0.69 -4.80 10.45
N ASP A 122 0.23 -4.34 11.60
CA ASP A 122 1.06 -3.96 12.74
C ASP A 122 2.13 -2.90 12.39
N GLY A 123 1.91 -2.18 11.30
CA GLY A 123 2.89 -1.22 10.79
C GLY A 123 4.11 -1.86 10.13
N ARG A 124 4.14 -3.18 9.98
CA ARG A 124 5.34 -3.92 9.58
C ARG A 124 5.18 -4.72 8.29
N HIS A 125 4.07 -5.43 8.11
CA HIS A 125 3.89 -6.38 7.03
C HIS A 125 2.90 -5.86 5.99
N LEU A 126 3.35 -5.59 4.77
CA LEU A 126 2.46 -5.16 3.70
C LEU A 126 1.41 -6.25 3.44
N CYS A 127 0.14 -5.91 3.67
CA CYS A 127 -0.96 -6.86 3.62
C CYS A 127 -2.04 -6.49 2.61
N LYS A 128 -2.03 -5.27 2.06
CA LYS A 128 -3.01 -4.86 1.07
C LYS A 128 -2.42 -3.81 0.13
N VAL A 129 -2.64 -4.01 -1.15
CA VAL A 129 -2.28 -3.08 -2.23
C VAL A 129 -3.43 -3.04 -3.23
N GLY A 130 -3.74 -1.86 -3.74
CA GLY A 130 -4.74 -1.67 -4.80
C GLY A 130 -5.22 -0.23 -4.86
N GLU A 131 -6.41 -0.02 -5.46
CA GLU A 131 -7.07 1.28 -5.39
C GLU A 131 -7.48 1.60 -3.96
N TYR A 132 -7.61 2.88 -3.66
CA TYR A 132 -8.06 3.30 -2.34
C TYR A 132 -9.50 2.85 -2.07
N ASP A 133 -9.70 2.11 -1.00
CA ASP A 133 -11.02 1.69 -0.53
C ASP A 133 -11.20 1.85 0.99
N GLY A 134 -10.16 2.28 1.71
CA GLY A 134 -10.20 2.51 3.15
C GLY A 134 -10.17 1.25 4.01
N HIS A 135 -10.08 0.06 3.42
CA HIS A 135 -10.05 -1.20 4.15
C HIS A 135 -8.63 -1.65 4.49
N ALA A 136 -8.48 -2.30 5.64
CA ALA A 136 -7.19 -2.82 6.09
C ALA A 136 -6.80 -4.13 5.40
N SER A 137 -7.75 -4.86 4.85
CA SER A 137 -7.50 -6.13 4.17
C SER A 137 -8.47 -6.35 3.02
N ASN A 138 -8.13 -7.25 2.11
CA ASN A 138 -9.06 -7.68 1.07
C ASN A 138 -10.22 -8.49 1.63
N ALA A 139 -10.03 -9.21 2.74
CA ALA A 139 -11.12 -9.89 3.43
C ALA A 139 -12.19 -8.89 3.88
N SER A 140 -11.79 -7.76 4.46
CA SER A 140 -12.71 -6.70 4.87
C SER A 140 -13.34 -6.01 3.66
N ALA A 141 -12.56 -5.68 2.64
CA ALA A 141 -13.02 -4.96 1.46
C ALA A 141 -14.11 -5.71 0.68
N TYR A 142 -14.01 -7.03 0.61
CA TYR A 142 -14.93 -7.88 -0.15
C TYR A 142 -15.87 -8.72 0.72
N ALA A 143 -15.81 -8.55 2.04
CA ALA A 143 -16.58 -9.35 3.01
C ALA A 143 -16.40 -10.86 2.77
N ASP A 144 -15.17 -11.28 2.51
CA ASP A 144 -14.82 -12.66 2.19
C ASP A 144 -13.49 -13.02 2.89
N ASP A 145 -13.60 -13.86 3.92
CA ASP A 145 -12.46 -14.24 4.77
C ASP A 145 -11.39 -15.04 4.00
N SER A 146 -11.77 -15.70 2.91
CA SER A 146 -10.84 -16.45 2.07
C SER A 146 -9.80 -15.54 1.37
N LEU A 147 -10.05 -14.22 1.33
CA LEU A 147 -9.17 -13.24 0.70
C LEU A 147 -8.16 -12.62 1.69
N ARG A 148 -8.12 -13.09 2.93
CA ARG A 148 -7.30 -12.48 4.00
C ARG A 148 -5.81 -12.45 3.68
N ASN A 149 -5.30 -13.47 2.99
CA ASN A 149 -3.88 -13.57 2.65
C ASN A 149 -3.54 -13.04 1.26
N ILE A 150 -4.48 -12.39 0.60
CA ILE A 150 -4.24 -11.75 -0.69
C ILE A 150 -3.84 -10.29 -0.45
N VAL A 151 -2.68 -9.90 -0.95
CA VAL A 151 -2.18 -8.52 -0.87
C VAL A 151 -2.76 -7.70 -2.01
N TYR A 152 -2.50 -8.08 -3.26
CA TYR A 152 -3.12 -7.47 -4.42
C TYR A 152 -4.08 -8.46 -5.07
N LYS A 153 -5.38 -8.11 -5.06
CA LYS A 153 -6.42 -8.88 -5.74
C LYS A 153 -6.56 -8.37 -7.17
N ALA A 154 -5.92 -9.08 -8.09
CA ALA A 154 -5.85 -8.67 -9.49
C ALA A 154 -7.14 -8.94 -10.26
N LEU A 155 -7.36 -8.18 -11.33
CA LEU A 155 -8.38 -8.45 -12.35
C LEU A 155 -8.01 -9.73 -13.09
N ASP A 156 -6.74 -9.86 -13.48
CA ASP A 156 -6.17 -11.10 -14.01
C ASP A 156 -5.51 -11.86 -12.86
N LYS A 157 -6.03 -13.06 -12.58
CA LYS A 157 -5.57 -13.90 -11.46
C LYS A 157 -4.07 -14.17 -11.48
N GLU A 158 -3.45 -14.14 -12.64
CA GLU A 158 -2.00 -14.33 -12.79
C GLU A 158 -1.21 -13.29 -11.97
N PHE A 159 -1.75 -12.09 -11.81
CA PHE A 159 -1.08 -11.01 -11.10
C PHE A 159 -1.46 -10.91 -9.62
N THR A 160 -2.32 -11.78 -9.12
CA THR A 160 -2.68 -11.79 -7.69
C THR A 160 -1.47 -12.16 -6.85
N THR A 161 -1.23 -11.41 -5.76
CA THR A 161 -0.10 -11.63 -4.86
C THR A 161 -0.57 -11.98 -3.44
N TYR A 162 0.31 -12.63 -2.70
CA TYR A 162 -0.03 -13.23 -1.40
C TYR A 162 0.86 -12.68 -0.29
N PHE A 163 0.27 -12.62 0.90
CA PHE A 163 0.92 -12.11 2.10
C PHE A 163 2.10 -12.99 2.52
N GLN A 164 3.19 -12.33 2.87
CA GLN A 164 4.38 -12.95 3.47
C GLN A 164 4.82 -12.11 4.65
N GLU A 165 5.06 -12.75 5.80
CA GLU A 165 5.61 -12.03 6.94
C GLU A 165 7.05 -11.63 6.67
N ARG A 166 7.39 -10.40 7.06
CA ARG A 166 8.75 -9.88 6.99
C ARG A 166 9.56 -10.49 8.14
N GLU A 167 10.73 -11.03 7.84
CA GLU A 167 11.62 -11.58 8.86
C GLU A 167 12.34 -10.48 9.65
#